data_ec75ff3d5611f8bfc8c4382bfda70d11
#
_entry.id   ec75ff3d5611f8bfc8c4382bfda70d11
#
_cell.length_a   1.000
_cell.length_b   1.000
_cell.length_c   1.000
_cell.angle_alpha   90.00
_cell.angle_beta   90.00
_cell.angle_gamma   90.00
#
_symmetry.space_group_name_H-M   'P 1'
#
loop_
_entity.id
_entity.type
_entity.pdbx_description
1 polymer ?
#
loop_
_entity_poly.entity_id
_entity_poly.type
_entity_poly.pdbx_seq_one_letter_code
_entity_poly.pdbx_strand_id
1 'polypeptide(L)'
;DLHSTSRRQRQMCIRDSSYGKPGVEIPVWNIFGLSIEAIGYQGTVLPVLGVSWILANIEKRLHKITPIWLDNLTTPLLATIITGFITFIVVGPVLREAGILLSDGISWMYNSLGLFGGAIFGLFYAPICLTGMHHSFIAVETQLLAAVATTGGSFIFPTASMSNVAQGAAVIAILLLTKDKKLKSICSASGVSALLGITEPAMFGVTLKLKYPFIAAMVGS
;
A
#
# COMPACT_ATOMS: atom_id res chain seq x y z
N ASP A 1 -7.74 -6.33 36.05
CA ASP A 1 -6.67 -5.70 35.25
C ASP A 1 -6.85 -5.74 33.72
N LEU A 2 -7.92 -6.33 33.21
CA LEU A 2 -8.35 -6.29 31.82
C LEU A 2 -8.67 -4.86 31.32
N HIS A 3 -9.09 -3.96 32.19
CA HIS A 3 -9.36 -2.55 31.86
C HIS A 3 -8.10 -1.71 31.59
N SER A 4 -6.97 -2.07 32.16
CA SER A 4 -5.69 -1.37 31.98
C SER A 4 -5.08 -1.62 30.60
N THR A 5 -5.15 -2.85 30.09
CA THR A 5 -4.68 -3.24 28.76
C THR A 5 -5.51 -2.60 27.64
N SER A 6 -6.82 -2.52 27.82
CA SER A 6 -7.74 -1.87 26.87
C SER A 6 -7.47 -0.36 26.74
N ARG A 7 -7.12 0.34 27.81
CA ARG A 7 -6.75 1.76 27.77
C ARG A 7 -5.41 1.97 27.03
N ARG A 8 -4.41 1.14 27.29
CA ARG A 8 -3.12 1.23 26.58
C ARG A 8 -3.26 0.94 25.09
N GLN A 9 -4.03 -0.07 24.71
CA GLN A 9 -4.32 -0.35 23.30
C GLN A 9 -5.10 0.79 22.63
N ARG A 10 -6.10 1.38 23.30
CA ARG A 10 -6.81 2.55 22.76
C ARG A 10 -5.90 3.77 22.63
N GLN A 11 -5.02 4.02 23.61
CA GLN A 11 -4.05 5.12 23.49
C GLN A 11 -3.04 4.88 22.40
N MET A 12 -2.61 3.64 22.17
CA MET A 12 -1.72 3.26 21.06
C MET A 12 -2.40 3.46 19.71
N CYS A 13 -3.64 2.97 19.53
CA CYS A 13 -4.42 3.19 18.32
C CYS A 13 -4.75 4.68 18.06
N ILE A 14 -5.08 5.45 19.11
CA ILE A 14 -5.34 6.89 18.99
C ILE A 14 -4.05 7.64 18.62
N ARG A 15 -2.91 7.23 19.15
CA ARG A 15 -1.62 7.84 18.85
C ARG A 15 -1.20 7.57 17.42
N ASP A 16 -1.39 6.34 16.94
CA ASP A 16 -1.10 5.97 15.56
C ASP A 16 -2.05 6.64 14.54
N SER A 17 -3.32 6.85 14.92
CA SER A 17 -4.30 7.55 14.06
C SER A 17 -4.18 9.08 14.09
N SER A 18 -3.36 9.63 15.00
CA SER A 18 -3.14 11.08 15.11
C SER A 18 -2.04 11.59 14.18
N TYR A 19 -1.17 10.69 13.69
CA TYR A 19 -0.11 11.04 12.78
C TYR A 19 -0.68 11.36 11.37
N GLY A 20 -0.68 12.64 11.01
CA GLY A 20 -1.17 13.12 9.71
C GLY A 20 -2.39 14.03 9.78
N LYS A 21 -2.92 14.34 10.96
CA LYS A 21 -3.94 15.39 11.11
C LYS A 21 -3.29 16.77 11.09
N PRO A 22 -3.81 17.72 10.31
CA PRO A 22 -3.33 19.11 10.36
C PRO A 22 -3.54 19.67 11.77
N GLY A 23 -2.45 20.13 12.42
CA GLY A 23 -2.46 20.71 13.76
C GLY A 23 -1.96 19.81 14.90
N VAL A 24 -1.53 18.58 14.62
CA VAL A 24 -0.86 17.73 15.61
C VAL A 24 0.65 17.90 15.47
N GLU A 25 1.30 18.43 16.51
CA GLU A 25 2.75 18.49 16.57
C GLU A 25 3.34 17.08 16.57
N ILE A 26 4.16 16.77 15.57
CA ILE A 26 4.85 15.49 15.48
C ILE A 26 5.96 15.48 16.52
N PRO A 27 6.00 14.50 17.45
CA PRO A 27 7.10 14.41 18.41
C PRO A 27 8.41 14.22 17.67
N VAL A 28 9.41 15.05 18.01
CA VAL A 28 10.73 15.03 17.40
C VAL A 28 11.71 14.38 18.38
N TRP A 29 12.43 13.38 17.92
CA TRP A 29 13.54 12.78 18.66
C TRP A 29 14.84 13.44 18.30
N ASN A 30 15.53 13.95 19.29
CA ASN A 30 16.89 14.47 19.11
C ASN A 30 17.90 13.35 19.37
N ILE A 31 18.43 12.76 18.29
CA ILE A 31 19.44 11.72 18.37
C ILE A 31 20.76 12.29 17.83
N PHE A 32 21.78 12.41 18.68
CA PHE A 32 23.09 12.97 18.32
C PHE A 32 23.05 14.36 17.65
N GLY A 33 22.07 15.21 18.01
CA GLY A 33 21.93 16.55 17.42
C GLY A 33 21.13 16.60 16.11
N LEU A 34 20.65 15.47 15.64
CA LEU A 34 19.72 15.37 14.50
C LEU A 34 18.28 15.30 15.03
N SER A 35 17.44 16.19 14.58
CA SER A 35 16.01 16.18 14.86
C SER A 35 15.32 15.22 13.90
N ILE A 36 14.84 14.09 14.40
CA ILE A 36 14.16 13.05 13.64
C ILE A 36 12.69 13.05 14.04
N GLU A 37 11.79 13.20 13.07
CA GLU A 37 10.35 13.11 13.31
C GLU A 37 9.98 11.66 13.66
N ALA A 38 9.30 11.48 14.80
CA ALA A 38 8.83 10.18 15.26
C ALA A 38 7.55 9.76 14.50
N ILE A 39 7.68 9.42 13.24
CA ILE A 39 6.56 9.02 12.38
C ILE A 39 6.50 7.50 12.27
N GLY A 40 5.31 6.93 12.43
CA GLY A 40 5.05 5.52 12.15
C GLY A 40 4.88 5.29 10.65
N TYR A 41 5.74 4.46 10.06
CA TYR A 41 5.64 4.06 8.64
C TYR A 41 4.77 2.82 8.43
N GLN A 42 3.93 2.48 9.40
CA GLN A 42 3.05 1.31 9.34
C GLN A 42 2.02 1.48 8.20
N GLY A 43 1.86 0.43 7.40
CA GLY A 43 0.92 0.45 6.28
C GLY A 43 1.36 1.24 5.04
N THR A 44 2.59 1.79 5.02
CA THR A 44 3.13 2.51 3.85
C THR A 44 3.99 1.59 3.00
N VAL A 45 3.58 1.34 1.74
CA VAL A 45 4.27 0.41 0.84
C VAL A 45 5.54 1.02 0.25
N LEU A 46 5.50 2.29 -0.16
CA LEU A 46 6.65 2.98 -0.77
C LEU A 46 7.88 3.01 0.13
N PRO A 47 7.80 3.45 1.39
CA PRO A 47 8.92 3.38 2.32
C PRO A 47 9.45 1.97 2.52
N VAL A 48 8.58 0.97 2.64
CA VAL A 48 8.99 -0.43 2.86
C VAL A 48 9.78 -0.98 1.67
N LEU A 49 9.36 -0.71 0.43
CA LEU A 49 10.11 -1.10 -0.77
C LEU A 49 11.49 -0.45 -0.83
N GLY A 50 11.58 0.85 -0.55
CA GLY A 50 12.84 1.56 -0.51
C GLY A 50 13.79 1.02 0.57
N VAL A 51 13.28 0.79 1.77
CA VAL A 51 14.03 0.21 2.90
C VAL A 51 14.51 -1.19 2.59
N SER A 52 13.66 -2.05 2.02
CA SER A 52 14.03 -3.43 1.65
C SER A 52 15.15 -3.46 0.61
N TRP A 53 15.10 -2.57 -0.38
CA TRP A 53 16.14 -2.45 -1.39
C TRP A 53 17.47 -1.98 -0.79
N ILE A 54 17.45 -0.99 0.12
CA ILE A 54 18.64 -0.49 0.80
C ILE A 54 19.22 -1.57 1.71
N LEU A 55 18.38 -2.23 2.52
CA LEU A 55 18.79 -3.33 3.39
C LEU A 55 19.52 -4.41 2.61
N ALA A 56 18.92 -4.90 1.52
CA ALA A 56 19.53 -5.94 0.69
C ALA A 56 20.88 -5.52 0.09
N ASN A 57 21.05 -4.25 -0.28
CA ASN A 57 22.31 -3.74 -0.79
C ASN A 57 23.38 -3.60 0.30
N ILE A 58 23.00 -3.15 1.50
CA ILE A 58 23.91 -3.02 2.65
C ILE A 58 24.34 -4.42 3.10
N GLU A 59 23.42 -5.35 3.25
CA GLU A 59 23.68 -6.72 3.65
C GLU A 59 24.66 -7.41 2.69
N LYS A 60 24.43 -7.33 1.38
CA LYS A 60 25.35 -7.85 0.35
C LYS A 60 26.77 -7.26 0.44
N ARG A 61 26.90 -6.01 0.84
CA ARG A 61 28.22 -5.36 1.01
C ARG A 61 28.89 -5.82 2.31
N LEU A 62 28.13 -5.92 3.39
CA LEU A 62 28.65 -6.36 4.69
C LEU A 62 29.13 -7.81 4.65
N HIS A 63 28.41 -8.72 4.00
CA HIS A 63 28.82 -10.11 3.79
C HIS A 63 30.19 -10.24 3.09
N LYS A 64 30.59 -9.26 2.27
CA LYS A 64 31.91 -9.26 1.59
C LYS A 64 33.05 -8.82 2.48
N ILE A 65 32.77 -8.10 3.54
CA ILE A 65 33.76 -7.44 4.41
C ILE A 65 33.91 -8.20 5.72
N THR A 66 32.83 -8.86 6.18
CA THR A 66 32.78 -9.54 7.47
C THR A 66 33.41 -10.93 7.39
N PRO A 67 34.28 -11.32 8.35
CA PRO A 67 34.83 -12.68 8.42
C PRO A 67 33.72 -13.73 8.64
N ILE A 68 33.87 -14.90 8.02
CA ILE A 68 32.85 -15.99 7.98
C ILE A 68 32.37 -16.40 9.39
N TRP A 69 33.27 -16.40 10.39
CA TRP A 69 32.91 -16.81 11.76
C TRP A 69 32.06 -15.79 12.51
N LEU A 70 32.03 -14.52 12.06
CA LEU A 70 31.27 -13.45 12.69
C LEU A 70 30.07 -13.00 11.83
N ASP A 71 30.01 -13.43 10.60
CA ASP A 71 29.08 -12.96 9.57
C ASP A 71 27.61 -13.14 9.96
N ASN A 72 27.26 -14.32 10.47
CA ASN A 72 25.87 -14.64 10.85
C ASN A 72 25.28 -13.77 11.96
N LEU A 73 26.13 -13.14 12.78
CA LEU A 73 25.68 -12.28 13.88
C LEU A 73 25.83 -10.80 13.54
N THR A 74 27.00 -10.44 13.01
CA THR A 74 27.38 -9.03 12.81
C THR A 74 26.70 -8.43 11.59
N THR A 75 26.58 -9.18 10.50
CA THR A 75 25.99 -8.68 9.25
C THR A 75 24.51 -8.28 9.40
N PRO A 76 23.61 -9.13 9.94
CA PRO A 76 22.21 -8.75 10.14
C PRO A 76 22.06 -7.59 11.14
N LEU A 77 22.86 -7.58 12.21
CA LEU A 77 22.83 -6.54 13.23
C LEU A 77 23.21 -5.17 12.65
N LEU A 78 24.39 -5.10 12.01
CA LEU A 78 24.87 -3.86 11.41
C LEU A 78 23.99 -3.41 10.24
N ALA A 79 23.54 -4.34 9.38
CA ALA A 79 22.64 -4.03 8.27
C ALA A 79 21.33 -3.40 8.78
N THR A 80 20.74 -3.97 9.83
CA THR A 80 19.50 -3.44 10.42
C THR A 80 19.70 -2.07 11.05
N ILE A 81 20.78 -1.87 11.82
CA ILE A 81 21.07 -0.58 12.46
C ILE A 81 21.31 0.51 11.41
N ILE A 82 22.18 0.25 10.43
CA ILE A 82 22.54 1.23 9.38
C ILE A 82 21.30 1.55 8.54
N THR A 83 20.55 0.53 8.12
CA THR A 83 19.31 0.73 7.34
C THR A 83 18.27 1.49 8.15
N GLY A 84 18.13 1.20 9.44
CA GLY A 84 17.23 1.94 10.34
C GLY A 84 17.54 3.42 10.39
N PHE A 85 18.81 3.80 10.58
CA PHE A 85 19.23 5.20 10.56
C PHE A 85 18.95 5.87 9.21
N ILE A 86 19.32 5.23 8.10
CA ILE A 86 19.06 5.75 6.75
C ILE A 86 17.55 5.90 6.50
N THR A 87 16.76 4.95 6.99
CA THR A 87 15.30 4.98 6.86
C THR A 87 14.70 6.19 7.55
N PHE A 88 15.02 6.42 8.80
CA PHE A 88 14.42 7.51 9.56
C PHE A 88 14.91 8.89 9.12
N ILE A 89 16.16 9.01 8.67
CA ILE A 89 16.75 10.30 8.30
C ILE A 89 16.40 10.71 6.87
N VAL A 90 16.40 9.76 5.91
CA VAL A 90 16.32 10.08 4.47
C VAL A 90 15.13 9.40 3.80
N VAL A 91 15.08 8.07 3.85
CA VAL A 91 14.16 7.28 3.01
C VAL A 91 12.72 7.50 3.41
N GLY A 92 12.45 7.49 4.71
CA GLY A 92 11.12 7.67 5.26
C GLY A 92 10.51 9.02 4.88
N PRO A 93 11.14 10.15 5.22
CA PRO A 93 10.65 11.47 4.86
C PRO A 93 10.46 11.66 3.35
N VAL A 94 11.46 11.29 2.53
CA VAL A 94 11.39 11.45 1.06
C VAL A 94 10.25 10.63 0.45
N LEU A 95 10.14 9.35 0.82
CA LEU A 95 9.10 8.49 0.25
C LEU A 95 7.71 8.79 0.82
N ARG A 96 7.63 9.36 2.04
CA ARG A 96 6.38 9.88 2.58
C ARG A 96 5.89 11.08 1.77
N GLU A 97 6.75 12.06 1.51
CA GLU A 97 6.39 13.22 0.68
C GLU A 97 5.96 12.79 -0.72
N ALA A 98 6.65 11.84 -1.34
CA ALA A 98 6.23 11.25 -2.61
C ALA A 98 4.82 10.60 -2.52
N GLY A 99 4.51 9.93 -1.40
CA GLY A 99 3.18 9.37 -1.15
C GLY A 99 2.11 10.46 -0.98
N ILE A 100 2.41 11.54 -0.28
CA ILE A 100 1.51 12.68 -0.10
C ILE A 100 1.23 13.36 -1.44
N LEU A 101 2.27 13.63 -2.24
CA LEU A 101 2.13 14.23 -3.57
C LEU A 101 1.24 13.37 -4.49
N LEU A 102 1.41 12.05 -4.45
CA LEU A 102 0.57 11.12 -5.20
C LEU A 102 -0.90 11.21 -4.74
N SER A 103 -1.12 11.23 -3.44
CA SER A 103 -2.43 11.34 -2.81
C SER A 103 -3.14 12.65 -3.17
N ASP A 104 -2.42 13.75 -3.05
CA ASP A 104 -2.93 15.09 -3.39
C ASP A 104 -3.23 15.20 -4.89
N GLY A 105 -2.38 14.63 -5.74
CA GLY A 105 -2.59 14.55 -7.18
C GLY A 105 -3.88 13.81 -7.54
N ILE A 106 -4.16 12.69 -6.89
CA ILE A 106 -5.39 11.91 -7.10
C ILE A 106 -6.61 12.69 -6.60
N SER A 107 -6.53 13.29 -5.42
CA SER A 107 -7.59 14.10 -4.86
C SER A 107 -7.91 15.34 -5.74
N TRP A 108 -6.85 16.00 -6.23
CA TRP A 108 -7.00 17.11 -7.17
C TRP A 108 -7.67 16.67 -8.48
N MET A 109 -7.23 15.55 -9.03
CA MET A 109 -7.80 15.00 -10.27
C MET A 109 -9.30 14.73 -10.11
N TYR A 110 -9.71 14.10 -9.00
CA TYR A 110 -11.11 13.82 -8.73
C TYR A 110 -11.95 15.10 -8.54
N ASN A 111 -11.45 16.04 -7.73
CA ASN A 111 -12.17 17.29 -7.45
C ASN A 111 -12.28 18.20 -8.69
N SER A 112 -11.28 18.20 -9.57
CA SER A 112 -11.25 19.05 -10.76
C SER A 112 -12.00 18.45 -11.94
N LEU A 113 -11.92 17.14 -12.13
CA LEU A 113 -12.50 16.44 -13.28
C LEU A 113 -13.82 15.72 -12.96
N GLY A 114 -14.22 15.63 -11.69
CA GLY A 114 -15.45 14.98 -11.26
C GLY A 114 -15.61 13.56 -11.80
N LEU A 115 -16.66 13.31 -12.58
CA LEU A 115 -16.93 12.01 -13.18
C LEU A 115 -15.78 11.46 -14.03
N PHE A 116 -15.13 12.30 -14.82
CA PHE A 116 -13.98 11.92 -15.65
C PHE A 116 -12.77 11.55 -14.79
N GLY A 117 -12.56 12.23 -13.67
CA GLY A 117 -11.51 11.90 -12.71
C GLY A 117 -11.71 10.51 -12.10
N GLY A 118 -12.95 10.17 -11.73
CA GLY A 118 -13.30 8.84 -11.26
C GLY A 118 -13.05 7.76 -12.31
N ALA A 119 -13.45 8.00 -13.56
CA ALA A 119 -13.24 7.07 -14.67
C ALA A 119 -11.73 6.84 -14.96
N ILE A 120 -10.93 7.90 -14.96
CA ILE A 120 -9.48 7.79 -15.13
C ILE A 120 -8.86 7.02 -13.95
N PHE A 121 -9.25 7.34 -12.73
CA PHE A 121 -8.75 6.63 -11.55
C PHE A 121 -9.12 5.14 -11.59
N GLY A 122 -10.36 4.79 -11.94
CA GLY A 122 -10.82 3.41 -12.10
C GLY A 122 -9.98 2.66 -13.14
N LEU A 123 -9.79 3.25 -14.32
CA LEU A 123 -8.97 2.68 -15.39
C LEU A 123 -7.55 2.33 -14.94
N PHE A 124 -6.92 3.19 -14.14
CA PHE A 124 -5.55 2.98 -13.65
C PHE A 124 -5.48 2.23 -12.32
N TYR A 125 -6.61 1.99 -11.65
CA TYR A 125 -6.61 1.34 -10.34
C TYR A 125 -6.02 -0.08 -10.38
N ALA A 126 -6.38 -0.90 -11.36
CA ALA A 126 -5.84 -2.26 -11.51
C ALA A 126 -4.31 -2.28 -11.73
N PRO A 127 -3.70 -1.45 -12.61
CA PRO A 127 -2.25 -1.26 -12.67
C PRO A 127 -1.61 -0.81 -11.35
N ILE A 128 -2.26 0.10 -10.61
CA ILE A 128 -1.77 0.55 -9.29
C ILE A 128 -1.80 -0.61 -8.30
N CYS A 129 -2.84 -1.44 -8.32
CA CYS A 129 -2.91 -2.66 -7.51
C CYS A 129 -1.75 -3.62 -7.78
N LEU A 130 -1.32 -3.79 -9.04
CA LEU A 130 -0.18 -4.64 -9.37
C LEU A 130 1.13 -4.19 -8.71
N THR A 131 1.30 -2.89 -8.48
CA THR A 131 2.48 -2.34 -7.79
C THR A 131 2.39 -2.45 -6.27
N GLY A 132 1.24 -2.86 -5.71
CA GLY A 132 0.97 -2.85 -4.28
C GLY A 132 0.73 -1.47 -3.68
N MET A 133 0.77 -0.40 -4.48
CA MET A 133 0.59 0.99 -4.00
C MET A 133 -0.82 1.30 -3.52
N HIS A 134 -1.82 0.48 -3.90
CA HIS A 134 -3.22 0.65 -3.47
C HIS A 134 -3.37 0.66 -1.93
N HIS A 135 -2.49 -0.02 -1.19
CA HIS A 135 -2.49 0.03 0.28
C HIS A 135 -2.19 1.43 0.84
N SER A 136 -1.45 2.25 0.11
CA SER A 136 -1.17 3.64 0.52
C SER A 136 -2.45 4.51 0.50
N PHE A 137 -3.42 4.16 -0.32
CA PHE A 137 -4.70 4.89 -0.39
C PHE A 137 -5.59 4.68 0.83
N ILE A 138 -5.35 3.65 1.64
CA ILE A 138 -6.09 3.44 2.90
C ILE A 138 -5.89 4.64 3.85
N ALA A 139 -4.68 5.19 3.89
CA ALA A 139 -4.40 6.38 4.71
C ALA A 139 -5.16 7.61 4.20
N VAL A 140 -5.23 7.81 2.88
CA VAL A 140 -5.99 8.89 2.24
C VAL A 140 -7.48 8.72 2.48
N GLU A 141 -7.99 7.53 2.30
CA GLU A 141 -9.38 7.17 2.53
C GLU A 141 -9.82 7.47 3.97
N THR A 142 -9.00 7.09 4.95
CA THR A 142 -9.29 7.39 6.36
C THR A 142 -9.31 8.88 6.65
N GLN A 143 -8.49 9.68 5.97
CA GLN A 143 -8.51 11.15 6.06
C GLN A 143 -9.75 11.74 5.43
N LEU A 144 -10.14 11.28 4.23
CA LEU A 144 -11.36 11.72 3.54
C LEU A 144 -12.61 11.39 4.38
N LEU A 145 -12.66 10.20 4.97
CA LEU A 145 -13.76 9.79 5.86
C LEU A 145 -13.79 10.61 7.16
N ALA A 146 -12.64 10.97 7.72
CA ALA A 146 -12.58 11.83 8.91
C ALA A 146 -13.04 13.26 8.61
N ALA A 147 -12.92 13.71 7.37
CA ALA A 147 -13.28 15.06 6.91
C ALA A 147 -14.56 15.07 6.05
N VAL A 148 -15.44 14.08 6.17
CA VAL A 148 -16.66 13.94 5.34
C VAL A 148 -17.51 15.21 5.31
N ALA A 149 -17.59 15.94 6.42
CA ALA A 149 -18.36 17.17 6.51
C ALA A 149 -17.85 18.29 5.54
N THR A 150 -16.58 18.25 5.17
CA THR A 150 -15.93 19.22 4.28
C THR A 150 -15.65 18.67 2.89
N THR A 151 -15.34 17.37 2.79
CA THR A 151 -14.98 16.70 1.52
C THR A 151 -16.18 16.11 0.78
N GLY A 152 -17.34 16.00 1.44
CA GLY A 152 -18.55 15.41 0.88
C GLY A 152 -18.55 13.89 0.78
N GLY A 153 -17.48 13.21 1.14
CA GLY A 153 -17.37 11.75 1.15
C GLY A 153 -16.04 11.24 0.61
N SER A 154 -15.95 9.93 0.48
CA SER A 154 -14.83 9.22 -0.12
C SER A 154 -15.18 8.69 -1.50
N PHE A 155 -14.23 8.73 -2.43
CA PHE A 155 -14.37 8.21 -3.78
C PHE A 155 -13.44 7.02 -4.07
N ILE A 156 -12.41 6.82 -3.25
CA ILE A 156 -11.36 5.83 -3.50
C ILE A 156 -11.92 4.41 -3.36
N PHE A 157 -12.56 4.10 -2.24
CA PHE A 157 -13.11 2.77 -2.01
C PHE A 157 -14.28 2.40 -2.92
N PRO A 158 -15.24 3.29 -3.22
CA PRO A 158 -16.25 3.01 -4.24
C PRO A 158 -15.65 2.65 -5.60
N THR A 159 -14.68 3.44 -6.08
CA THR A 159 -14.00 3.15 -7.36
C THR A 159 -13.18 1.86 -7.30
N ALA A 160 -12.46 1.61 -6.19
CA ALA A 160 -11.77 0.36 -5.95
C ALA A 160 -12.70 -0.85 -6.01
N SER A 161 -13.89 -0.74 -5.39
CA SER A 161 -14.89 -1.80 -5.40
C SER A 161 -15.42 -2.08 -6.81
N MET A 162 -15.62 -1.06 -7.63
CA MET A 162 -16.00 -1.23 -9.06
C MET A 162 -14.91 -1.96 -9.83
N SER A 163 -13.64 -1.62 -9.62
CA SER A 163 -12.52 -2.31 -10.24
C SER A 163 -12.42 -3.78 -9.78
N ASN A 164 -12.66 -4.06 -8.50
CA ASN A 164 -12.67 -5.43 -7.98
C ASN A 164 -13.77 -6.27 -8.63
N VAL A 165 -14.98 -5.71 -8.78
CA VAL A 165 -16.12 -6.36 -9.46
C VAL A 165 -15.80 -6.58 -10.93
N ALA A 166 -15.20 -5.61 -11.62
CA ALA A 166 -14.80 -5.74 -13.01
C ALA A 166 -13.77 -6.86 -13.23
N GLN A 167 -12.76 -6.97 -12.35
CA GLN A 167 -11.80 -8.08 -12.37
C GLN A 167 -12.49 -9.43 -12.10
N GLY A 168 -13.39 -9.50 -11.12
CA GLY A 168 -14.18 -10.69 -10.82
C GLY A 168 -15.05 -11.13 -12.00
N ALA A 169 -15.74 -10.18 -12.63
CA ALA A 169 -16.58 -10.44 -13.80
C ALA A 169 -15.75 -10.95 -14.98
N ALA A 170 -14.59 -10.38 -15.25
CA ALA A 170 -13.68 -10.84 -16.29
C ALA A 170 -13.23 -12.30 -16.05
N VAL A 171 -12.90 -12.66 -14.81
CA VAL A 171 -12.52 -14.03 -14.45
C VAL A 171 -13.70 -14.99 -14.57
N ILE A 172 -14.90 -14.58 -14.18
CA ILE A 172 -16.13 -15.40 -14.32
C ILE A 172 -16.44 -15.62 -15.81
N ALA A 173 -16.27 -14.62 -16.65
CA ALA A 173 -16.44 -14.80 -18.11
C ALA A 173 -15.45 -15.85 -18.65
N ILE A 174 -14.19 -15.83 -18.21
CA ILE A 174 -13.21 -16.86 -18.58
C ILE A 174 -13.61 -18.23 -18.05
N LEU A 175 -14.11 -18.31 -16.82
CA LEU A 175 -14.63 -19.54 -16.21
C LEU A 175 -15.69 -20.21 -17.06
N LEU A 176 -16.61 -19.43 -17.64
CA LEU A 176 -17.69 -19.93 -18.47
C LEU A 176 -17.20 -20.35 -19.87
N LEU A 177 -16.21 -19.67 -20.43
CA LEU A 177 -15.72 -19.89 -21.77
C LEU A 177 -14.63 -20.98 -21.86
N THR A 178 -13.85 -21.17 -20.79
CA THR A 178 -12.73 -22.10 -20.83
C THR A 178 -13.14 -23.56 -20.77
N LYS A 179 -12.46 -24.39 -21.56
CA LYS A 179 -12.59 -25.86 -21.52
C LYS A 179 -11.50 -26.54 -20.67
N ASP A 180 -10.47 -25.80 -20.32
CA ASP A 180 -9.36 -26.32 -19.51
C ASP A 180 -9.81 -26.47 -18.05
N LYS A 181 -9.81 -27.69 -17.53
CA LYS A 181 -10.21 -28.01 -16.16
C LYS A 181 -9.34 -27.34 -15.10
N LYS A 182 -8.02 -27.19 -15.37
CA LYS A 182 -7.09 -26.55 -14.45
C LYS A 182 -7.35 -25.04 -14.36
N LEU A 183 -7.51 -24.39 -15.50
CA LEU A 183 -7.85 -22.97 -15.57
C LEU A 183 -9.23 -22.71 -14.94
N LYS A 184 -10.20 -23.61 -15.17
CA LYS A 184 -11.54 -23.53 -14.60
C LYS A 184 -11.54 -23.54 -13.07
N SER A 185 -10.73 -24.40 -12.46
CA SER A 185 -10.56 -24.46 -11.00
C SER A 185 -9.96 -23.16 -10.44
N ILE A 186 -8.93 -22.61 -11.10
CA ILE A 186 -8.31 -21.34 -10.69
C ILE A 186 -9.31 -20.19 -10.82
N CYS A 187 -10.01 -20.10 -11.93
CA CYS A 187 -11.01 -19.04 -12.16
C CYS A 187 -12.17 -19.09 -11.16
N SER A 188 -12.63 -20.28 -10.77
CA SER A 188 -13.71 -20.42 -9.79
C SER A 188 -13.31 -19.81 -8.44
N ALA A 189 -12.15 -20.18 -7.91
CA ALA A 189 -11.67 -19.66 -6.62
C ALA A 189 -11.32 -18.16 -6.69
N SER A 190 -10.58 -17.75 -7.72
CA SER A 190 -10.09 -16.37 -7.85
C SER A 190 -11.20 -15.39 -8.24
N GLY A 191 -12.21 -15.82 -8.99
CA GLY A 191 -13.38 -14.98 -9.32
C GLY A 191 -14.20 -14.64 -8.10
N VAL A 192 -14.49 -15.63 -7.26
CA VAL A 192 -15.18 -15.39 -5.97
C VAL A 192 -14.35 -14.50 -5.05
N SER A 193 -13.05 -14.76 -4.95
CA SER A 193 -12.12 -13.94 -4.17
C SER A 193 -12.17 -12.47 -4.60
N ALA A 194 -12.13 -12.19 -5.91
CA ALA A 194 -12.18 -10.83 -6.45
C ALA A 194 -13.49 -10.11 -6.13
N LEU A 195 -14.64 -10.79 -6.20
CA LEU A 195 -15.92 -10.22 -5.81
C LEU A 195 -16.01 -9.89 -4.32
N LEU A 196 -15.22 -10.59 -3.47
CA LEU A 196 -15.09 -10.31 -2.05
C LEU A 196 -14.02 -9.24 -1.74
N GLY A 197 -13.41 -8.63 -2.76
CA GLY A 197 -12.45 -7.54 -2.61
C GLY A 197 -10.98 -7.96 -2.65
N ILE A 198 -10.65 -9.24 -2.81
CA ILE A 198 -9.29 -9.76 -2.89
C ILE A 198 -8.98 -10.10 -4.36
N THR A 199 -8.39 -9.16 -5.08
CA THR A 199 -8.20 -9.24 -6.53
C THR A 199 -6.87 -9.83 -6.97
N GLU A 200 -5.88 -9.94 -6.09
CA GLU A 200 -4.56 -10.44 -6.42
C GLU A 200 -4.57 -11.85 -7.06
N PRO A 201 -5.34 -12.83 -6.55
CA PRO A 201 -5.42 -14.15 -7.19
C PRO A 201 -6.05 -14.09 -8.59
N ALA A 202 -7.02 -13.20 -8.79
CA ALA A 202 -7.67 -12.99 -10.08
C ALA A 202 -6.71 -12.34 -11.08
N MET A 203 -6.01 -11.28 -10.67
CA MET A 203 -5.07 -10.55 -11.51
C MET A 203 -3.86 -11.40 -11.88
N PHE A 204 -3.12 -11.89 -10.91
CA PHE A 204 -1.88 -12.66 -11.16
C PHE A 204 -2.16 -14.08 -11.66
N GLY A 205 -3.25 -14.70 -11.20
CA GLY A 205 -3.62 -16.06 -11.59
C GLY A 205 -4.18 -16.17 -12.99
N VAL A 206 -4.98 -15.20 -13.43
CA VAL A 206 -5.83 -15.31 -14.62
C VAL A 206 -5.70 -14.11 -15.55
N THR A 207 -6.16 -12.91 -15.15
CA THR A 207 -6.39 -11.79 -16.09
C THR A 207 -5.11 -11.25 -16.69
N LEU A 208 -4.05 -11.09 -15.88
CA LEU A 208 -2.75 -10.59 -16.34
C LEU A 208 -2.06 -11.59 -17.28
N LYS A 209 -2.16 -12.89 -17.01
CA LYS A 209 -1.59 -13.94 -17.88
C LYS A 209 -2.24 -13.96 -19.26
N LEU A 210 -3.54 -13.72 -19.32
CA LEU A 210 -4.29 -13.71 -20.57
C LEU A 210 -4.28 -12.34 -21.27
N LYS A 211 -3.82 -11.28 -20.60
CA LYS A 211 -3.69 -9.89 -21.08
C LYS A 211 -5.01 -9.21 -21.44
N TYR A 212 -5.77 -9.73 -22.41
CA TYR A 212 -7.04 -9.12 -22.86
C TYR A 212 -8.09 -8.98 -21.75
N PRO A 213 -8.35 -10.00 -20.90
CA PRO A 213 -9.29 -9.84 -19.79
C PRO A 213 -8.85 -8.78 -18.77
N PHE A 214 -7.54 -8.59 -18.58
CA PHE A 214 -7.03 -7.54 -17.72
C PHE A 214 -7.38 -6.14 -18.27
N ILE A 215 -7.14 -5.92 -19.57
CA ILE A 215 -7.50 -4.65 -20.23
C ILE A 215 -9.01 -4.43 -20.24
N ALA A 216 -9.81 -5.49 -20.51
CA ALA A 216 -11.26 -5.40 -20.46
C ALA A 216 -11.77 -5.02 -19.06
N ALA A 217 -11.19 -5.59 -18.00
CA ALA A 217 -11.53 -5.24 -16.63
C ALA A 217 -11.10 -3.80 -16.26
N MET A 218 -9.97 -3.30 -16.79
CA MET A 218 -9.57 -1.90 -16.61
C MET A 218 -10.57 -0.93 -17.25
N VAL A 219 -11.09 -1.25 -18.43
CA VAL A 219 -12.10 -0.41 -19.12
C VAL A 219 -13.45 -0.47 -18.43
N GLY A 220 -13.76 -1.59 -17.78
CA GLY A 220 -15.03 -1.79 -17.07
C GLY A 220 -15.04 -1.32 -15.61
N SER A 221 -13.92 -0.73 -15.12
CA SER A 221 -13.78 -0.32 -13.72
C SER A 221 -14.04 1.18 -13.44
#